data_4d9993a8cccda195ad2fd67af51167ed
#
_entry.id   4d9993a8cccda195ad2fd67af51167ed
#
_cell.length_a   1.000
_cell.length_b   1.000
_cell.length_c   1.000
_cell.angle_alpha   90.00
_cell.angle_beta   90.00
_cell.angle_gamma   90.00
#
_symmetry.space_group_name_H-M   'P 1'
#
loop_
_entity.id
_entity.type
_entity.pdbx_description
1 polymer ?
#
loop_
_entity_poly.entity_id
_entity_poly.type
_entity_poly.pdbx_seq_one_letter_code
_entity_poly.pdbx_strand_id
1 'polypeptide(L)'
;DDPSCHSSQSEQDNRYYAKLGLLPMLEPSSPAEARDMVLEAYRLSELLSVPVLLRTTTRVNHARGAVDLHKPPRPVAKGVFEKDPRRFVTVPANARALRVEQLKRMEHALKLSESSLLNCVFGTSSRIGVIASGVAYTYAREWLKDVEILKLGFTNPVPEEKVRRFLAGKERVVILEELEPYLEDEVRRIAQQHHINVEILGKRTGHLPRAFEYSPDLILSLKDILPVRPESTPAEQPDLPLPPRPPVLCAGCPHRATYYAAKKAVGSKGAIYSTDIGCYTLGVQPPMQCADLTLCMGSSVGAAGGFSQVTDQNVIAFIGDSTFFHAGIPPLINAVYNDHKFVLVILDNRTTAMTGHQPNPGVGREHGGVETPSIPLEPIVRACGVENVRTVDPYDLETTTEAIKEAVESGSLSVIIAEHPCPLAERKEGKLKRSTYGIDRDRCVRCYTCVSRLSCPAISKDGKDVRIDVTMCIGCGICAQVCPKDAIGVRE
;
A
#
# COMPACT_ATOMS: atom_id res chain seq x y z
N ASP A 1 5.86 4.31 5.66
CA ASP A 1 6.45 4.65 4.36
C ASP A 1 6.99 3.42 3.65
N ASP A 2 7.12 3.49 2.33
CA ASP A 2 7.54 2.37 1.50
C ASP A 2 8.67 2.79 0.54
N PRO A 3 9.88 2.99 1.04
CA PRO A 3 11.05 3.18 0.19
C PRO A 3 11.17 2.02 -0.82
N SER A 4 11.53 2.32 -2.06
CA SER A 4 11.53 1.39 -3.21
C SER A 4 10.14 0.97 -3.72
N CYS A 5 9.04 1.55 -3.23
CA CYS A 5 7.68 1.27 -3.72
C CYS A 5 7.36 -0.24 -3.81
N HIS A 6 7.72 -1.03 -2.78
CA HIS A 6 7.48 -2.48 -2.78
C HIS A 6 6.00 -2.85 -2.92
N SER A 7 5.11 -2.03 -2.36
CA SER A 7 3.65 -2.23 -2.43
C SER A 7 2.86 -0.93 -2.53
N SER A 8 3.49 0.22 -2.41
CA SER A 8 2.86 1.54 -2.56
C SER A 8 3.02 2.08 -3.98
N GLN A 9 2.34 3.20 -4.26
CA GLN A 9 2.38 3.88 -5.56
C GLN A 9 3.34 5.07 -5.60
N SER A 10 3.91 5.41 -4.46
CA SER A 10 4.87 6.51 -4.34
C SER A 10 5.76 6.34 -3.12
N GLU A 11 6.96 6.89 -3.19
CA GLU A 11 7.87 7.00 -2.07
C GLU A 11 7.55 8.25 -1.23
N GLN A 12 6.38 8.28 -0.57
CA GLN A 12 6.03 9.38 0.31
C GLN A 12 6.90 9.37 1.56
N ASP A 13 7.29 10.57 2.03
CA ASP A 13 7.94 10.76 3.30
C ASP A 13 6.98 11.40 4.31
N ASN A 14 6.38 10.58 5.14
CA ASN A 14 5.35 10.99 6.09
C ASN A 14 5.89 11.84 7.26
N ARG A 15 7.21 11.99 7.38
CA ARG A 15 7.84 12.89 8.37
C ARG A 15 7.41 14.34 8.16
N TYR A 16 7.19 14.73 6.90
CA TYR A 16 6.70 16.08 6.59
C TYR A 16 5.26 16.30 7.05
N TYR A 17 4.42 15.27 7.13
CA TYR A 17 3.09 15.40 7.74
C TYR A 17 3.15 15.66 9.24
N ALA A 18 4.10 15.04 9.94
CA ALA A 18 4.34 15.35 11.35
C ALA A 18 4.73 16.82 11.55
N LYS A 19 5.63 17.33 10.71
CA LYS A 19 6.09 18.71 10.74
C LYS A 19 4.96 19.69 10.39
N LEU A 20 4.20 19.43 9.34
CA LEU A 20 3.05 20.24 8.92
C LEU A 20 1.95 20.26 9.99
N GLY A 21 1.62 19.08 10.55
CA GLY A 21 0.58 18.92 11.56
C GLY A 21 0.99 19.37 12.95
N LEU A 22 2.27 19.68 13.20
CA LEU A 22 2.86 19.89 14.52
C LEU A 22 2.52 18.74 15.47
N LEU A 23 2.87 17.52 15.03
CA LEU A 23 2.61 16.29 15.75
C LEU A 23 3.92 15.64 16.19
N PRO A 24 4.03 15.16 17.44
CA PRO A 24 5.15 14.32 17.85
C PRO A 24 5.25 13.06 16.96
N MET A 25 6.47 12.62 16.65
CA MET A 25 6.69 11.46 15.81
C MET A 25 7.81 10.56 16.36
N LEU A 26 7.53 9.26 16.35
CA LEU A 26 8.47 8.21 16.72
C LEU A 26 8.81 7.34 15.52
N GLU A 27 10.08 6.95 15.40
CA GLU A 27 10.59 6.10 14.31
C GLU A 27 11.37 4.89 14.88
N PRO A 28 10.77 3.69 14.93
CA PRO A 28 11.47 2.49 15.37
C PRO A 28 12.47 2.00 14.33
N SER A 29 13.56 1.40 14.81
CA SER A 29 14.60 0.78 13.99
C SER A 29 14.50 -0.76 13.93
N SER A 30 13.62 -1.35 14.73
CA SER A 30 13.44 -2.81 14.82
C SER A 30 12.01 -3.19 15.24
N PRO A 31 11.60 -4.46 15.06
CA PRO A 31 10.30 -4.94 15.55
C PRO A 31 10.11 -4.77 17.06
N ALA A 32 11.15 -4.96 17.86
CA ALA A 32 11.08 -4.77 19.31
C ALA A 32 10.80 -3.31 19.66
N GLU A 33 11.52 -2.37 19.05
CA GLU A 33 11.26 -0.95 19.24
C GLU A 33 9.88 -0.53 18.72
N ALA A 34 9.43 -1.08 17.60
CA ALA A 34 8.09 -0.77 17.07
C ALA A 34 7.01 -1.09 18.11
N ARG A 35 7.13 -2.24 18.78
CA ARG A 35 6.24 -2.62 19.89
C ARG A 35 6.32 -1.65 21.07
N ASP A 36 7.51 -1.33 21.54
CA ASP A 36 7.70 -0.48 22.71
C ASP A 36 7.28 0.98 22.43
N MET A 37 7.56 1.45 21.24
CA MET A 37 7.17 2.80 20.82
C MET A 37 5.65 2.96 20.65
N VAL A 38 4.88 1.90 20.40
CA VAL A 38 3.41 1.98 20.45
C VAL A 38 2.94 2.41 21.84
N LEU A 39 3.47 1.78 22.89
CA LEU A 39 3.13 2.12 24.28
C LEU A 39 3.55 3.56 24.62
N GLU A 40 4.76 3.93 24.21
CA GLU A 40 5.28 5.29 24.39
C GLU A 40 4.47 6.34 23.62
N ALA A 41 4.04 6.03 22.39
CA ALA A 41 3.18 6.91 21.60
C ALA A 41 1.86 7.19 22.30
N TYR A 42 1.20 6.18 22.87
CA TYR A 42 0.00 6.37 23.67
C TYR A 42 0.27 7.23 24.93
N ARG A 43 1.37 6.94 25.65
CA ARG A 43 1.77 7.74 26.82
C ARG A 43 2.00 9.22 26.47
N LEU A 44 2.70 9.48 25.37
CA LEU A 44 2.95 10.84 24.89
C LEU A 44 1.65 11.52 24.43
N SER A 45 0.78 10.80 23.75
CA SER A 45 -0.51 11.30 23.28
C SER A 45 -1.39 11.76 24.46
N GLU A 46 -1.49 10.95 25.50
CA GLU A 46 -2.22 11.32 26.73
C GLU A 46 -1.58 12.54 27.42
N LEU A 47 -0.26 12.54 27.58
CA LEU A 47 0.47 13.61 28.25
C LEU A 47 0.36 14.97 27.53
N LEU A 48 0.46 14.93 26.21
CA LEU A 48 0.45 16.13 25.35
C LEU A 48 -0.94 16.52 24.86
N SER A 49 -1.92 15.61 25.00
CA SER A 49 -3.28 15.76 24.42
C SER A 49 -3.25 16.06 22.92
N VAL A 50 -2.42 15.34 22.16
CA VAL A 50 -2.31 15.39 20.69
C VAL A 50 -2.07 13.98 20.14
N PRO A 51 -2.46 13.69 18.89
CA PRO A 51 -2.04 12.46 18.25
C PRO A 51 -0.52 12.37 18.16
N VAL A 52 0.03 11.16 18.19
CA VAL A 52 1.46 10.87 17.97
C VAL A 52 1.58 10.00 16.73
N LEU A 53 2.44 10.38 15.81
CA LEU A 53 2.76 9.56 14.64
C LEU A 53 3.80 8.51 15.02
N LEU A 54 3.52 7.25 14.70
CA LEU A 54 4.50 6.17 14.70
C LEU A 54 4.82 5.84 13.25
N ARG A 55 5.97 6.32 12.77
CA ARG A 55 6.40 6.11 11.40
C ARG A 55 7.27 4.88 11.29
N THR A 56 6.89 3.95 10.44
CA THR A 56 7.68 2.77 10.10
C THR A 56 7.98 2.73 8.61
N THR A 57 9.06 2.09 8.21
CA THR A 57 9.38 1.80 6.81
C THR A 57 9.26 0.32 6.51
N THR A 58 9.25 -0.04 5.24
CA THR A 58 9.04 -1.40 4.75
C THR A 58 9.93 -2.42 5.44
N ARG A 59 11.22 -2.12 5.62
CA ARG A 59 12.16 -3.06 6.24
C ARG A 59 11.81 -3.37 7.69
N VAL A 60 11.40 -2.38 8.46
CA VAL A 60 10.96 -2.59 9.85
C VAL A 60 9.67 -3.40 9.89
N ASN A 61 8.72 -3.10 8.98
CA ASN A 61 7.42 -3.77 8.93
C ASN A 61 7.51 -5.25 8.52
N HIS A 62 8.46 -5.60 7.67
CA HIS A 62 8.65 -6.96 7.18
C HIS A 62 9.71 -7.74 7.96
N ALA A 63 10.44 -7.09 8.84
CA ALA A 63 11.42 -7.76 9.71
C ALA A 63 10.73 -8.64 10.75
N ARG A 64 11.43 -9.70 11.13
CA ARG A 64 11.06 -10.55 12.26
C ARG A 64 12.18 -10.49 13.28
N GLY A 65 11.82 -10.44 14.55
CA GLY A 65 12.79 -10.41 15.64
C GLY A 65 12.20 -10.92 16.94
N ALA A 66 13.05 -11.29 17.88
CA ALA A 66 12.64 -11.61 19.23
C ALA A 66 12.13 -10.34 19.91
N VAL A 67 11.01 -10.44 20.60
CA VAL A 67 10.43 -9.38 21.42
C VAL A 67 10.07 -9.92 22.79
N ASP A 68 10.40 -9.17 23.84
CA ASP A 68 10.00 -9.53 25.20
C ASP A 68 8.51 -9.24 25.38
N LEU A 69 7.75 -10.27 25.72
CA LEU A 69 6.32 -10.14 25.98
C LEU A 69 6.09 -9.59 27.39
N HIS A 70 5.72 -8.35 27.49
CA HIS A 70 5.19 -7.78 28.74
C HIS A 70 3.68 -7.94 28.79
N LYS A 71 3.10 -8.03 29.98
CA LYS A 71 1.64 -7.97 30.11
C LYS A 71 1.15 -6.66 29.54
N PRO A 72 0.20 -6.69 28.56
CA PRO A 72 -0.38 -5.46 28.09
C PRO A 72 -1.04 -4.72 29.24
N PRO A 73 -1.07 -3.37 29.22
CA PRO A 73 -1.86 -2.62 30.17
C PRO A 73 -3.30 -3.12 30.14
N ARG A 74 -3.93 -3.22 31.31
CA ARG A 74 -5.34 -3.62 31.36
C ARG A 74 -6.16 -2.63 30.52
N PRO A 75 -7.06 -3.13 29.66
CA PRO A 75 -7.94 -2.22 28.92
C PRO A 75 -8.70 -1.36 29.92
N VAL A 76 -8.71 -0.06 29.70
CA VAL A 76 -9.51 0.86 30.51
C VAL A 76 -10.97 0.51 30.31
N ALA A 77 -11.73 0.43 31.39
CA ALA A 77 -13.18 0.33 31.34
C ALA A 77 -13.76 1.51 30.52
N LYS A 78 -15.02 1.41 30.10
CA LYS A 78 -15.71 2.47 29.36
C LYS A 78 -15.46 3.83 30.02
N GLY A 79 -14.87 4.74 29.27
CA GLY A 79 -14.62 6.11 29.72
C GLY A 79 -15.90 6.96 29.69
N VAL A 80 -15.83 8.14 30.32
CA VAL A 80 -16.85 9.16 30.26
C VAL A 80 -16.33 10.30 29.37
N PHE A 81 -17.13 10.72 28.40
CA PHE A 81 -16.79 11.90 27.57
C PHE A 81 -17.11 13.18 28.35
N GLU A 82 -16.09 13.92 28.71
CA GLU A 82 -16.22 15.24 29.32
C GLU A 82 -16.44 16.28 28.21
N LYS A 83 -17.59 17.00 28.33
CA LYS A 83 -17.95 18.01 27.34
C LYS A 83 -17.06 19.25 27.48
N ASP A 84 -16.29 19.54 26.46
CA ASP A 84 -15.52 20.78 26.34
C ASP A 84 -15.64 21.35 24.92
N PRO A 85 -16.67 22.14 24.60
CA PRO A 85 -16.83 22.73 23.27
C PRO A 85 -15.67 23.62 22.83
N ARG A 86 -14.94 24.23 23.78
CA ARG A 86 -13.79 25.09 23.46
C ARG A 86 -12.64 24.25 22.90
N ARG A 87 -12.50 22.98 23.34
CA ARG A 87 -11.49 22.04 22.90
C ARG A 87 -11.91 21.29 21.66
N PHE A 88 -13.17 20.86 21.55
CA PHE A 88 -13.61 19.90 20.54
C PHE A 88 -14.39 20.51 19.37
N VAL A 89 -14.80 21.80 19.47
CA VAL A 89 -15.53 22.48 18.39
C VAL A 89 -14.65 23.59 17.82
N THR A 90 -14.10 23.37 16.64
CA THR A 90 -13.07 24.21 16.02
C THR A 90 -13.65 25.42 15.25
N VAL A 91 -14.59 26.14 15.86
CA VAL A 91 -15.00 27.44 15.32
C VAL A 91 -13.83 28.43 15.37
N PRO A 92 -13.79 29.50 14.57
CA PRO A 92 -12.64 30.40 14.47
C PRO A 92 -12.15 30.98 15.80
N ALA A 93 -13.05 31.27 16.72
CA ALA A 93 -12.71 31.79 18.04
C ALA A 93 -11.91 30.76 18.88
N ASN A 94 -12.38 29.52 18.91
CA ASN A 94 -11.71 28.43 19.60
C ASN A 94 -10.39 28.03 18.89
N ALA A 95 -10.40 27.96 17.54
CA ALA A 95 -9.23 27.61 16.75
C ALA A 95 -8.04 28.54 17.02
N ARG A 96 -8.27 29.86 17.22
CA ARG A 96 -7.21 30.81 17.55
C ARG A 96 -6.53 30.47 18.88
N ALA A 97 -7.33 30.18 19.92
CA ALA A 97 -6.80 29.78 21.23
C ALA A 97 -6.07 28.43 21.15
N LEU A 98 -6.69 27.45 20.50
CA LEU A 98 -6.10 26.11 20.30
C LEU A 98 -4.77 26.14 19.54
N ARG A 99 -4.60 27.09 18.61
CA ARG A 99 -3.31 27.27 17.89
C ARG A 99 -2.17 27.66 18.84
N VAL A 100 -2.43 28.55 19.76
CA VAL A 100 -1.43 28.95 20.77
C VAL A 100 -1.09 27.76 21.69
N GLU A 101 -2.09 27.02 22.12
CA GLU A 101 -1.88 25.82 22.94
C GLU A 101 -1.12 24.71 22.15
N GLN A 102 -1.38 24.55 20.86
CA GLN A 102 -0.64 23.61 20.01
C GLN A 102 0.86 23.92 19.98
N LEU A 103 1.24 25.19 19.88
CA LEU A 103 2.64 25.61 19.92
C LEU A 103 3.30 25.28 21.26
N LYS A 104 2.62 25.57 22.37
CA LYS A 104 3.11 25.21 23.72
C LYS A 104 3.29 23.70 23.89
N ARG A 105 2.38 22.91 23.36
CA ARG A 105 2.50 21.43 23.37
C ARG A 105 3.70 20.95 22.58
N MET A 106 4.02 21.59 21.46
CA MET A 106 5.24 21.29 20.71
C MET A 106 6.51 21.67 21.46
N GLU A 107 6.51 22.79 22.18
CA GLU A 107 7.63 23.14 23.08
C GLU A 107 7.79 22.11 24.21
N HIS A 108 6.69 21.60 24.74
CA HIS A 108 6.74 20.51 25.72
C HIS A 108 7.23 19.21 25.08
N ALA A 109 6.75 18.87 23.89
CA ALA A 109 7.23 17.72 23.12
C ALA A 109 8.75 17.79 22.84
N LEU A 110 9.29 18.98 22.57
CA LEU A 110 10.73 19.17 22.40
C LEU A 110 11.49 18.81 23.71
N LYS A 111 11.02 19.27 24.87
CA LYS A 111 11.66 18.90 26.16
C LYS A 111 11.61 17.39 26.42
N LEU A 112 10.51 16.74 26.03
CA LEU A 112 10.39 15.29 26.14
C LEU A 112 11.33 14.57 25.15
N SER A 113 11.47 15.06 23.92
CA SER A 113 12.43 14.55 22.93
C SER A 113 13.87 14.67 23.41
N GLU A 114 14.23 15.80 24.04
CA GLU A 114 15.55 15.99 24.63
C GLU A 114 15.91 14.99 25.74
N SER A 115 14.95 14.66 26.59
CA SER A 115 15.14 13.71 27.68
C SER A 115 14.88 12.26 27.31
N SER A 116 14.36 12.01 26.10
CA SER A 116 13.96 10.68 25.67
C SER A 116 15.14 9.72 25.54
N LEU A 117 14.97 8.50 26.05
CA LEU A 117 15.90 7.38 25.84
C LEU A 117 15.85 6.81 24.41
N LEU A 118 14.83 7.18 23.63
CA LEU A 118 14.75 6.85 22.20
C LEU A 118 15.80 7.60 21.38
N ASN A 119 16.29 8.71 21.91
CA ASN A 119 17.35 9.55 21.34
C ASN A 119 18.62 9.37 22.14
N CYS A 120 19.51 8.50 21.73
CA CYS A 120 20.71 8.16 22.50
C CYS A 120 21.96 8.01 21.62
N VAL A 121 23.11 8.19 22.24
CA VAL A 121 24.42 8.09 21.60
C VAL A 121 25.00 6.69 21.86
N PHE A 122 25.55 6.08 20.83
CA PHE A 122 26.22 4.79 20.87
C PHE A 122 27.63 4.88 20.26
N GLY A 123 28.50 3.97 20.65
CA GLY A 123 29.85 3.86 20.12
C GLY A 123 30.87 4.60 20.96
N THR A 124 32.06 4.76 20.41
CA THR A 124 33.19 5.46 21.04
C THR A 124 33.28 6.88 20.54
N SER A 125 33.70 7.80 21.39
CA SER A 125 33.93 9.19 21.00
C SER A 125 34.90 9.27 19.79
N SER A 126 34.44 9.92 18.74
CA SER A 126 35.17 10.05 17.47
C SER A 126 34.94 11.43 16.87
N ARG A 127 35.92 11.91 16.08
CA ARG A 127 35.74 13.14 15.28
C ARG A 127 34.75 12.98 14.14
N ILE A 128 34.48 11.71 13.76
CA ILE A 128 33.46 11.37 12.77
C ILE A 128 32.22 10.89 13.52
N GLY A 129 31.10 11.52 13.26
CA GLY A 129 29.80 11.16 13.82
C GLY A 129 28.80 10.69 12.76
N VAL A 130 27.81 9.94 13.20
CA VAL A 130 26.65 9.55 12.39
C VAL A 130 25.39 9.93 13.15
N ILE A 131 24.42 10.55 12.45
CA ILE A 131 23.07 10.72 12.96
C ILE A 131 22.16 9.84 12.12
N ALA A 132 21.38 8.96 12.77
CA ALA A 132 20.55 7.99 12.05
C ALA A 132 19.20 7.78 12.72
N SER A 133 18.17 7.46 11.90
CA SER A 133 16.84 7.02 12.34
C SER A 133 16.39 5.76 11.62
N GLY A 134 15.35 5.11 12.15
CA GLY A 134 14.74 3.94 11.53
C GLY A 134 15.75 2.83 11.25
N VAL A 135 15.54 2.08 10.17
CA VAL A 135 16.41 0.95 9.80
C VAL A 135 17.83 1.37 9.46
N ALA A 136 18.03 2.61 8.98
CA ALA A 136 19.37 3.12 8.68
C ALA A 136 20.30 3.12 9.91
N TYR A 137 19.72 3.33 11.12
CA TYR A 137 20.46 3.15 12.38
C TYR A 137 20.92 1.71 12.57
N THR A 138 20.06 0.74 12.27
CA THR A 138 20.42 -0.70 12.44
C THR A 138 21.59 -1.06 11.52
N TYR A 139 21.56 -0.62 10.27
CA TYR A 139 22.68 -0.82 9.34
C TYR A 139 23.96 -0.10 9.81
N ALA A 140 23.84 1.14 10.29
CA ALA A 140 25.01 1.85 10.83
C ALA A 140 25.65 1.10 12.01
N ARG A 141 24.85 0.56 12.92
CA ARG A 141 25.31 -0.22 14.07
C ARG A 141 26.03 -1.51 13.67
N GLU A 142 25.57 -2.16 12.64
CA GLU A 142 26.11 -3.43 12.17
C GLU A 142 27.39 -3.23 11.37
N TRP A 143 27.41 -2.27 10.44
CA TRP A 143 28.45 -2.17 9.43
C TRP A 143 29.50 -1.08 9.68
N LEU A 144 29.28 -0.16 10.62
CA LEU A 144 30.28 0.84 10.98
C LEU A 144 31.08 0.44 12.23
N LYS A 145 32.30 0.89 12.31
CA LYS A 145 33.19 0.74 13.46
C LYS A 145 33.82 2.09 13.80
N ASP A 146 34.29 2.23 15.04
CA ASP A 146 35.05 3.39 15.50
C ASP A 146 34.39 4.75 15.18
N VAL A 147 33.04 4.78 15.19
CA VAL A 147 32.23 5.99 15.04
C VAL A 147 31.28 6.17 16.22
N GLU A 148 30.97 7.41 16.49
CA GLU A 148 29.90 7.75 17.43
C GLU A 148 28.57 7.95 16.65
N ILE A 149 27.50 7.29 17.10
CA ILE A 149 26.20 7.28 16.42
C ILE A 149 25.17 7.91 17.34
N LEU A 150 24.58 9.03 16.96
CA LEU A 150 23.38 9.56 17.56
C LEU A 150 22.17 8.92 16.86
N LYS A 151 21.50 8.04 17.56
CA LYS A 151 20.21 7.49 17.15
C LYS A 151 19.11 8.49 17.49
N LEU A 152 18.24 8.76 16.54
CA LEU A 152 17.01 9.51 16.73
C LEU A 152 15.82 8.60 16.50
N GLY A 153 15.12 8.24 17.58
CA GLY A 153 13.88 7.48 17.56
C GLY A 153 12.67 8.36 17.86
N PHE A 154 12.85 9.52 18.50
CA PHE A 154 11.85 10.58 18.60
C PHE A 154 12.32 11.70 17.65
N THR A 155 11.77 11.70 16.44
CA THR A 155 12.29 12.48 15.30
C THR A 155 11.54 13.77 15.00
N ASN A 156 10.36 13.98 15.57
CA ASN A 156 9.67 15.27 15.53
C ASN A 156 9.01 15.60 16.87
N PRO A 157 9.37 16.73 17.50
CA PRO A 157 10.46 17.63 17.15
C PRO A 157 11.84 16.99 17.38
N VAL A 158 12.80 17.36 16.51
CA VAL A 158 14.19 16.93 16.65
C VAL A 158 14.78 17.53 17.93
N PRO A 159 15.51 16.74 18.77
CA PRO A 159 16.09 17.22 20.04
C PRO A 159 17.28 18.12 19.76
N GLU A 160 17.02 19.43 19.73
CA GLU A 160 17.96 20.45 19.27
C GLU A 160 19.23 20.51 20.10
N GLU A 161 19.10 20.51 21.44
CA GLU A 161 20.24 20.58 22.32
C GLU A 161 21.07 19.30 22.32
N LYS A 162 20.41 18.13 22.18
CA LYS A 162 21.11 16.84 22.06
C LYS A 162 21.91 16.77 20.76
N VAL A 163 21.31 17.20 19.63
CA VAL A 163 22.02 17.31 18.34
C VAL A 163 23.16 18.31 18.44
N ARG A 164 22.95 19.48 19.02
CA ARG A 164 23.97 20.52 19.22
C ARG A 164 25.18 19.96 19.96
N ARG A 165 24.93 19.24 21.07
CA ARG A 165 26.02 18.62 21.87
C ARG A 165 26.75 17.53 21.08
N PHE A 166 26.02 16.75 20.30
CA PHE A 166 26.60 15.71 19.46
C PHE A 166 27.50 16.29 18.37
N LEU A 167 27.10 17.40 17.75
CA LEU A 167 27.88 18.08 16.72
C LEU A 167 29.17 18.75 17.28
N ALA A 168 29.15 19.14 18.55
CA ALA A 168 30.25 19.81 19.17
C ALA A 168 31.54 18.93 19.17
N GLY A 169 32.62 19.43 18.58
CA GLY A 169 33.89 18.72 18.46
C GLY A 169 33.94 17.65 17.36
N LYS A 170 32.92 17.55 16.51
CA LYS A 170 32.96 16.74 15.30
C LYS A 170 33.61 17.54 14.15
N GLU A 171 34.40 16.86 13.36
CA GLU A 171 34.92 17.36 12.09
C GLU A 171 33.94 17.05 10.95
N ARG A 172 33.35 15.87 11.03
CA ARG A 172 32.39 15.39 10.02
C ARG A 172 31.23 14.65 10.67
N VAL A 173 30.02 14.85 10.15
CA VAL A 173 28.82 14.08 10.53
C VAL A 173 28.10 13.62 9.26
N VAL A 174 27.80 12.33 9.20
CA VAL A 174 27.03 11.73 8.09
C VAL A 174 25.61 11.47 8.58
N ILE A 175 24.61 11.91 7.81
CA ILE A 175 23.19 11.71 8.14
C ILE A 175 22.66 10.52 7.37
N LEU A 176 22.27 9.48 8.10
CA LEU A 176 21.72 8.25 7.53
C LEU A 176 20.21 8.17 7.81
N GLU A 177 19.44 8.46 6.78
CA GLU A 177 17.98 8.44 6.79
C GLU A 177 17.45 8.01 5.43
N GLU A 178 16.36 7.23 5.37
CA GLU A 178 15.72 6.89 4.11
C GLU A 178 14.85 8.04 3.59
N LEU A 179 14.57 8.07 2.29
CA LEU A 179 13.73 9.05 1.58
C LEU A 179 14.31 10.48 1.59
N GLU A 180 13.53 11.47 1.98
CA GLU A 180 13.91 12.89 1.88
C GLU A 180 14.92 13.33 2.96
N PRO A 181 15.66 14.42 2.74
CA PRO A 181 16.65 14.95 3.70
C PRO A 181 16.00 15.68 4.88
N TYR A 182 15.10 15.02 5.62
CA TYR A 182 14.36 15.59 6.73
C TYR A 182 15.26 15.88 7.94
N LEU A 183 16.00 14.87 8.40
CA LEU A 183 16.93 15.03 9.52
C LEU A 183 18.14 15.86 9.11
N GLU A 184 18.64 15.66 7.90
CA GLU A 184 19.77 16.45 7.39
C GLU A 184 19.46 17.94 7.40
N ASP A 185 18.28 18.35 6.95
CA ASP A 185 17.87 19.75 6.96
C ASP A 185 17.74 20.32 8.38
N GLU A 186 17.18 19.54 9.33
CA GLU A 186 17.11 19.95 10.72
C GLU A 186 18.51 20.05 11.37
N VAL A 187 19.39 19.10 11.12
CA VAL A 187 20.76 19.11 11.65
C VAL A 187 21.56 20.30 11.09
N ARG A 188 21.40 20.60 9.79
CA ARG A 188 22.01 21.78 9.16
C ARG A 188 21.49 23.09 9.77
N ARG A 189 20.16 23.19 9.99
CA ARG A 189 19.54 24.33 10.66
C ARG A 189 20.13 24.54 12.06
N ILE A 190 20.24 23.46 12.85
CA ILE A 190 20.79 23.50 14.20
C ILE A 190 22.27 23.92 14.16
N ALA A 191 23.07 23.33 13.29
CA ALA A 191 24.48 23.68 13.15
C ALA A 191 24.66 25.17 12.81
N GLN A 192 23.89 25.69 11.88
CA GLN A 192 23.93 27.10 11.48
C GLN A 192 23.49 28.04 12.64
N GLN A 193 22.36 27.70 13.28
CA GLN A 193 21.79 28.50 14.37
C GLN A 193 22.77 28.64 15.56
N HIS A 194 23.56 27.63 15.84
CA HIS A 194 24.50 27.57 16.92
C HIS A 194 25.97 27.83 16.48
N HIS A 195 26.20 28.25 15.24
CA HIS A 195 27.50 28.55 14.69
C HIS A 195 28.52 27.40 14.82
N ILE A 196 28.07 26.14 14.66
CA ILE A 196 28.92 24.97 14.73
C ILE A 196 29.55 24.72 13.35
N ASN A 197 30.87 24.78 13.30
CA ASN A 197 31.61 24.45 12.07
C ASN A 197 31.86 22.94 12.00
N VAL A 198 31.07 22.23 11.22
CA VAL A 198 31.14 20.78 11.02
C VAL A 198 30.77 20.45 9.58
N GLU A 199 31.50 19.53 8.97
CA GLU A 199 31.14 19.02 7.64
C GLU A 199 29.94 18.07 7.78
N ILE A 200 28.79 18.41 7.16
CA ILE A 200 27.57 17.57 7.19
C ILE A 200 27.39 16.95 5.80
N LEU A 201 27.50 15.62 5.74
CA LEU A 201 27.35 14.82 4.53
C LEU A 201 26.02 14.04 4.59
N GLY A 202 25.37 13.96 3.43
CA GLY A 202 24.09 13.26 3.31
C GLY A 202 23.55 13.37 1.90
N LYS A 203 22.24 13.50 1.79
CA LYS A 203 21.54 13.59 0.51
C LYS A 203 21.78 14.94 -0.20
N ARG A 204 21.86 16.03 0.56
CA ARG A 204 22.11 17.39 0.03
C ARG A 204 23.49 17.53 -0.59
N THR A 205 24.42 16.70 -0.17
CA THR A 205 25.80 16.68 -0.72
C THR A 205 26.00 15.60 -1.78
N GLY A 206 24.95 14.83 -2.11
CA GLY A 206 25.02 13.77 -3.12
C GLY A 206 25.71 12.48 -2.69
N HIS A 207 26.11 12.36 -1.42
CA HIS A 207 26.75 11.15 -0.89
C HIS A 207 25.74 10.01 -0.64
N LEU A 208 24.47 10.34 -0.47
CA LEU A 208 23.41 9.40 -0.20
C LEU A 208 22.24 9.60 -1.19
N PRO A 209 21.60 8.53 -1.64
CA PRO A 209 20.46 8.63 -2.55
C PRO A 209 19.22 9.17 -1.83
N ARG A 210 18.39 9.92 -2.56
CA ARG A 210 17.08 10.40 -2.08
C ARG A 210 15.95 9.41 -2.37
N ALA A 211 16.16 8.50 -3.30
CA ALA A 211 15.20 7.49 -3.69
C ALA A 211 15.65 6.11 -3.19
N PHE A 212 14.68 5.25 -3.02
CA PHE A 212 14.83 3.85 -2.67
C PHE A 212 15.24 3.59 -1.20
N GLU A 213 15.12 2.34 -0.80
CA GLU A 213 15.49 1.88 0.53
C GLU A 213 17.01 1.81 0.70
N TYR A 214 17.45 1.92 1.93
CA TYR A 214 18.84 1.68 2.26
C TYR A 214 19.12 0.18 2.42
N SER A 215 20.35 -0.21 2.11
CA SER A 215 20.85 -1.57 2.23
C SER A 215 22.22 -1.59 2.90
N PRO A 216 22.68 -2.75 3.38
CA PRO A 216 24.08 -2.92 3.81
C PRO A 216 25.08 -2.48 2.75
N ASP A 217 24.84 -2.80 1.47
CA ASP A 217 25.76 -2.43 0.37
C ASP A 217 25.93 -0.92 0.24
N LEU A 218 24.85 -0.16 0.46
CA LEU A 218 24.93 1.30 0.49
C LEU A 218 25.87 1.79 1.61
N ILE A 219 25.75 1.20 2.83
CA ILE A 219 26.63 1.58 3.94
C ILE A 219 28.09 1.23 3.64
N LEU A 220 28.34 0.06 3.04
CA LEU A 220 29.67 -0.38 2.65
C LEU A 220 30.27 0.51 1.55
N SER A 221 29.46 1.07 0.67
CA SER A 221 29.90 1.99 -0.37
C SER A 221 30.42 3.34 0.18
N LEU A 222 30.09 3.68 1.44
CA LEU A 222 30.52 4.91 2.12
C LEU A 222 31.94 4.82 2.72
N LYS A 223 32.73 3.81 2.38
CA LYS A 223 34.07 3.54 2.91
C LYS A 223 35.07 4.72 2.80
N ASP A 224 34.88 5.61 1.85
CA ASP A 224 35.71 6.78 1.66
C ASP A 224 35.39 7.94 2.64
N ILE A 225 34.23 7.89 3.27
CA ILE A 225 33.77 8.93 4.20
C ILE A 225 33.45 8.41 5.60
N LEU A 226 33.25 7.08 5.77
CA LEU A 226 32.98 6.43 7.04
C LEU A 226 33.87 5.20 7.22
N PRO A 227 34.31 4.89 8.45
CA PRO A 227 35.05 3.67 8.75
C PRO A 227 34.09 2.47 8.78
N VAL A 228 34.02 1.76 7.67
CA VAL A 228 33.22 0.54 7.55
C VAL A 228 33.97 -0.69 8.07
N ARG A 229 33.24 -1.70 8.56
CA ARG A 229 33.84 -2.99 8.91
C ARG A 229 34.30 -3.70 7.64
N PRO A 230 35.45 -4.40 7.68
CA PRO A 230 35.85 -5.22 6.54
C PRO A 230 34.80 -6.28 6.27
N GLU A 231 34.43 -6.43 5.02
CA GLU A 231 33.52 -7.48 4.58
C GLU A 231 34.04 -8.86 4.97
N SER A 232 33.20 -9.65 5.61
CA SER A 232 33.30 -11.10 5.48
C SER A 232 33.03 -11.39 4.01
N THR A 233 34.00 -12.00 3.32
CA THR A 233 33.92 -12.32 1.89
C THR A 233 32.50 -12.78 1.54
N PRO A 234 31.79 -12.07 0.67
CA PRO A 234 30.45 -12.52 0.27
C PRO A 234 30.56 -13.92 -0.29
N ALA A 235 29.69 -14.82 0.13
CA ALA A 235 29.58 -16.10 -0.55
C ALA A 235 29.35 -15.80 -2.04
N GLU A 236 30.17 -16.36 -2.92
CA GLU A 236 29.99 -16.22 -4.37
C GLU A 236 28.55 -16.60 -4.70
N GLN A 237 27.73 -15.61 -4.93
CA GLN A 237 26.39 -15.85 -5.44
C GLN A 237 26.55 -16.23 -6.91
N PRO A 238 26.06 -17.41 -7.32
CA PRO A 238 26.10 -17.76 -8.73
C PRO A 238 25.32 -16.70 -9.51
N ASP A 239 25.95 -16.15 -10.55
CA ASP A 239 25.32 -15.21 -11.48
C ASP A 239 24.28 -15.96 -12.34
N LEU A 240 23.15 -16.25 -11.72
CA LEU A 240 22.02 -16.91 -12.38
C LEU A 240 21.02 -15.83 -12.83
N PRO A 241 20.81 -15.68 -14.14
CA PRO A 241 19.80 -14.77 -14.66
C PRO A 241 18.40 -15.26 -14.25
N LEU A 242 17.90 -14.75 -13.13
CA LEU A 242 16.57 -15.08 -12.66
C LEU A 242 15.52 -14.26 -13.44
N PRO A 243 14.51 -14.91 -14.04
CA PRO A 243 13.46 -14.18 -14.72
C PRO A 243 12.65 -13.33 -13.72
N PRO A 244 12.21 -12.11 -14.11
CA PRO A 244 11.34 -11.31 -13.28
C PRO A 244 10.03 -12.06 -13.02
N ARG A 245 9.51 -11.96 -11.79
CA ARG A 245 8.24 -12.57 -11.35
C ARG A 245 7.28 -11.50 -10.83
N PRO A 246 6.73 -10.66 -11.72
CA PRO A 246 5.77 -9.65 -11.31
C PRO A 246 4.53 -10.33 -10.71
N PRO A 247 3.84 -9.68 -9.77
CA PRO A 247 2.57 -10.18 -9.26
C PRO A 247 1.55 -10.24 -10.39
N VAL A 248 0.74 -11.30 -10.40
CA VAL A 248 -0.31 -11.53 -11.40
C VAL A 248 -1.62 -11.93 -10.74
N LEU A 249 -2.73 -11.76 -11.44
CA LEU A 249 -4.03 -12.26 -11.00
C LEU A 249 -3.98 -13.80 -10.84
N CYS A 250 -4.58 -14.31 -9.78
CA CYS A 250 -4.54 -15.73 -9.43
C CYS A 250 -5.20 -16.64 -10.49
N ALA A 251 -4.94 -17.94 -10.41
CA ALA A 251 -5.70 -18.93 -11.19
C ALA A 251 -7.18 -18.88 -10.76
N GLY A 252 -8.08 -18.81 -11.74
CA GLY A 252 -9.51 -18.69 -11.50
C GLY A 252 -9.97 -17.37 -10.89
N CYS A 253 -9.17 -16.32 -10.93
CA CYS A 253 -9.57 -15.01 -10.41
C CYS A 253 -10.78 -14.45 -11.17
N PRO A 254 -11.89 -14.08 -10.49
CA PRO A 254 -13.07 -13.51 -11.15
C PRO A 254 -12.76 -12.17 -11.86
N HIS A 255 -11.85 -11.37 -11.31
CA HIS A 255 -11.44 -10.12 -11.98
C HIS A 255 -10.81 -10.37 -13.35
N ARG A 256 -10.08 -11.48 -13.53
CA ARG A 256 -9.53 -11.89 -14.84
C ARG A 256 -10.63 -12.15 -15.87
N ALA A 257 -11.68 -12.83 -15.45
CA ALA A 257 -12.85 -13.11 -16.28
C ALA A 257 -13.56 -11.81 -16.68
N THR A 258 -13.77 -10.91 -15.72
CA THR A 258 -14.39 -9.62 -15.96
C THR A 258 -13.57 -8.76 -16.94
N TYR A 259 -12.25 -8.71 -16.81
CA TYR A 259 -11.40 -7.98 -17.77
C TYR A 259 -11.42 -8.58 -19.16
N TYR A 260 -11.40 -9.91 -19.25
CA TYR A 260 -11.53 -10.59 -20.54
C TYR A 260 -12.86 -10.21 -21.21
N ALA A 261 -13.97 -10.25 -20.45
CA ALA A 261 -15.30 -9.88 -20.92
C ALA A 261 -15.36 -8.39 -21.34
N ALA A 262 -14.79 -7.48 -20.53
CA ALA A 262 -14.76 -6.04 -20.84
C ALA A 262 -14.02 -5.75 -22.15
N LYS A 263 -12.82 -6.34 -22.34
CA LYS A 263 -12.07 -6.20 -23.61
C LYS A 263 -12.83 -6.76 -24.82
N LYS A 264 -13.52 -7.88 -24.63
CA LYS A 264 -14.34 -8.48 -25.67
C LYS A 264 -15.55 -7.59 -26.01
N ALA A 265 -16.17 -6.97 -25.00
CA ALA A 265 -17.34 -6.10 -25.15
C ALA A 265 -17.02 -4.83 -25.97
N VAL A 266 -15.91 -4.18 -25.70
CA VAL A 266 -15.51 -2.94 -26.41
C VAL A 266 -14.86 -3.21 -27.78
N GLY A 267 -14.33 -4.41 -27.98
CA GLY A 267 -13.70 -4.84 -29.24
C GLY A 267 -12.60 -3.89 -29.70
N SER A 268 -12.58 -3.58 -31.01
CA SER A 268 -11.57 -2.70 -31.63
C SER A 268 -11.74 -1.22 -31.28
N LYS A 269 -12.91 -0.78 -30.78
CA LYS A 269 -13.12 0.60 -30.36
C LYS A 269 -12.32 0.93 -29.09
N GLY A 270 -12.06 -0.08 -28.24
CA GLY A 270 -11.38 0.11 -26.97
C GLY A 270 -12.18 0.93 -25.96
N ALA A 271 -11.56 1.22 -24.84
CA ALA A 271 -12.08 2.10 -23.80
C ALA A 271 -10.92 2.69 -23.01
N ILE A 272 -11.16 3.80 -22.30
CA ILE A 272 -10.31 4.28 -21.20
C ILE A 272 -10.71 3.48 -19.97
N TYR A 273 -9.73 2.83 -19.34
CA TYR A 273 -9.92 2.04 -18.13
C TYR A 273 -9.44 2.80 -16.91
N SER A 274 -10.37 3.43 -16.19
CA SER A 274 -10.08 4.03 -14.88
C SER A 274 -10.16 2.95 -13.80
N THR A 275 -9.08 2.70 -13.11
CA THR A 275 -9.04 1.63 -12.09
C THR A 275 -8.75 2.18 -10.71
N ASP A 276 -8.92 1.33 -9.73
CA ASP A 276 -8.74 1.61 -8.32
C ASP A 276 -7.66 0.68 -7.71
N ILE A 277 -7.49 0.71 -6.40
CA ILE A 277 -6.47 -0.06 -5.68
C ILE A 277 -7.09 -1.33 -5.07
N GLY A 278 -6.58 -2.48 -5.49
CA GLY A 278 -6.95 -3.80 -5.02
C GLY A 278 -6.28 -4.87 -5.87
N CYS A 279 -6.62 -6.15 -5.69
CA CYS A 279 -6.12 -7.23 -6.55
C CYS A 279 -6.36 -6.94 -8.04
N TYR A 280 -7.43 -6.26 -8.34
CA TYR A 280 -7.81 -5.88 -9.70
C TYR A 280 -6.88 -4.85 -10.35
N THR A 281 -6.08 -4.08 -9.58
CA THR A 281 -5.02 -3.22 -10.15
C THR A 281 -4.03 -4.05 -10.97
N LEU A 282 -3.85 -5.34 -10.65
CA LEU A 282 -3.04 -6.27 -11.44
C LEU A 282 -3.57 -6.50 -12.86
N GLY A 283 -4.76 -6.02 -13.18
CA GLY A 283 -5.27 -5.93 -14.55
C GLY A 283 -4.45 -5.02 -15.47
N VAL A 284 -3.53 -4.21 -14.94
CA VAL A 284 -2.54 -3.44 -15.71
C VAL A 284 -1.60 -4.35 -16.50
N GLN A 285 -1.32 -5.55 -15.98
CA GLN A 285 -0.40 -6.48 -16.60
C GLN A 285 -0.94 -7.06 -17.93
N PRO A 286 -0.07 -7.31 -18.92
CA PRO A 286 -0.46 -8.03 -20.11
C PRO A 286 -1.02 -9.43 -19.78
N PRO A 287 -1.98 -9.94 -20.53
CA PRO A 287 -2.63 -9.32 -21.71
C PRO A 287 -3.87 -8.49 -21.36
N MET A 288 -4.22 -8.37 -20.07
CA MET A 288 -5.43 -7.68 -19.67
C MET A 288 -5.36 -6.19 -20.01
N GLN A 289 -4.36 -5.47 -19.53
CA GLN A 289 -4.13 -4.05 -19.82
C GLN A 289 -5.44 -3.23 -19.69
N CYS A 290 -6.15 -3.47 -18.58
CA CYS A 290 -7.41 -2.79 -18.25
C CYS A 290 -7.21 -1.79 -17.10
N ALA A 291 -6.13 -1.01 -17.18
CA ALA A 291 -5.81 0.03 -16.22
C ALA A 291 -4.96 1.11 -16.91
N ASP A 292 -5.59 2.20 -17.31
CA ASP A 292 -4.92 3.36 -17.93
C ASP A 292 -4.64 4.45 -16.90
N LEU A 293 -5.46 4.54 -15.85
CA LEU A 293 -5.29 5.48 -14.75
C LEU A 293 -5.60 4.81 -13.40
N THR A 294 -4.76 5.06 -12.43
CA THR A 294 -4.96 4.74 -11.01
C THR A 294 -4.32 5.83 -10.16
N LEU A 295 -5.04 6.36 -9.15
CA LEU A 295 -4.54 7.38 -8.22
C LEU A 295 -4.56 6.87 -6.78
N CYS A 296 -5.74 6.58 -6.25
CA CYS A 296 -5.91 6.10 -4.87
C CYS A 296 -7.23 5.31 -4.77
N MET A 297 -7.46 4.67 -3.62
CA MET A 297 -8.72 3.96 -3.36
C MET A 297 -9.91 4.91 -3.46
N GLY A 298 -10.87 4.59 -4.32
CA GLY A 298 -12.08 5.38 -4.60
C GLY A 298 -11.97 6.37 -5.76
N SER A 299 -10.78 6.57 -6.32
CA SER A 299 -10.57 7.57 -7.37
C SER A 299 -11.14 7.19 -8.74
N SER A 300 -11.32 5.88 -9.01
CA SER A 300 -11.72 5.39 -10.33
C SER A 300 -13.03 5.98 -10.84
N VAL A 301 -14.02 6.09 -9.95
CA VAL A 301 -15.35 6.61 -10.29
C VAL A 301 -15.30 8.11 -10.63
N GLY A 302 -14.60 8.89 -9.80
CA GLY A 302 -14.44 10.34 -10.03
C GLY A 302 -13.64 10.64 -11.29
N ALA A 303 -12.55 9.91 -11.52
CA ALA A 303 -11.72 10.05 -12.72
C ALA A 303 -12.49 9.65 -13.99
N ALA A 304 -13.28 8.57 -13.95
CA ALA A 304 -14.14 8.18 -15.07
C ALA A 304 -15.19 9.26 -15.40
N GLY A 305 -15.77 9.86 -14.36
CA GLY A 305 -16.66 11.01 -14.54
C GLY A 305 -15.96 12.16 -15.24
N GLY A 306 -14.73 12.49 -14.86
CA GLY A 306 -13.91 13.52 -15.53
C GLY A 306 -13.62 13.18 -16.99
N PHE A 307 -13.19 11.96 -17.28
CA PHE A 307 -12.97 11.50 -18.67
C PHE A 307 -14.23 11.62 -19.51
N SER A 308 -15.38 11.19 -18.98
CA SER A 308 -16.65 11.23 -19.73
C SER A 308 -17.10 12.64 -20.14
N GLN A 309 -16.52 13.69 -19.54
CA GLN A 309 -16.84 15.09 -19.87
C GLN A 309 -15.90 15.69 -20.93
N VAL A 310 -14.76 15.05 -21.19
CA VAL A 310 -13.71 15.63 -22.05
C VAL A 310 -13.34 14.77 -23.26
N THR A 311 -13.96 13.60 -23.42
CA THR A 311 -13.73 12.70 -24.57
C THR A 311 -14.98 11.93 -24.94
N ASP A 312 -15.09 11.60 -26.24
CA ASP A 312 -16.13 10.71 -26.76
C ASP A 312 -15.74 9.22 -26.74
N GLN A 313 -14.60 8.89 -26.16
CA GLN A 313 -14.17 7.51 -26.03
C GLN A 313 -15.04 6.77 -24.98
N ASN A 314 -15.18 5.45 -25.13
CA ASN A 314 -15.80 4.66 -24.07
C ASN A 314 -14.98 4.77 -22.79
N VAL A 315 -15.63 4.91 -21.66
CA VAL A 315 -14.97 4.96 -20.36
C VAL A 315 -15.55 3.86 -19.47
N ILE A 316 -14.67 3.01 -18.94
CA ILE A 316 -15.03 1.94 -17.99
C ILE A 316 -14.23 2.14 -16.71
N ALA A 317 -14.93 2.30 -15.59
CA ALA A 317 -14.32 2.35 -14.27
C ALA A 317 -14.38 0.98 -13.60
N PHE A 318 -13.30 0.57 -12.93
CA PHE A 318 -13.28 -0.63 -12.09
C PHE A 318 -13.04 -0.26 -10.64
N ILE A 319 -13.84 -0.79 -9.73
CA ILE A 319 -13.72 -0.60 -8.28
C ILE A 319 -14.04 -1.91 -7.56
N GLY A 320 -13.32 -2.24 -6.50
CA GLY A 320 -13.65 -3.40 -5.67
C GLY A 320 -14.80 -3.13 -4.70
N ASP A 321 -15.46 -4.19 -4.26
CA ASP A 321 -16.58 -4.16 -3.31
C ASP A 321 -16.24 -3.38 -2.03
N SER A 322 -15.16 -3.71 -1.37
CA SER A 322 -14.70 -3.02 -0.16
C SER A 322 -14.45 -1.52 -0.40
N THR A 323 -13.75 -1.19 -1.48
CA THR A 323 -13.46 0.20 -1.83
C THR A 323 -14.73 0.97 -2.18
N PHE A 324 -15.68 0.34 -2.85
CA PHE A 324 -16.97 0.95 -3.16
C PHE A 324 -17.72 1.37 -1.90
N PHE A 325 -17.81 0.50 -0.89
CA PHE A 325 -18.51 0.80 0.36
C PHE A 325 -17.94 2.03 1.08
N HIS A 326 -16.64 2.21 1.12
CA HIS A 326 -16.06 3.32 1.90
C HIS A 326 -15.65 4.56 1.10
N ALA A 327 -15.52 4.47 -0.22
CA ALA A 327 -15.06 5.60 -1.03
C ALA A 327 -15.76 5.74 -2.39
N GLY A 328 -16.49 4.72 -2.88
CA GLY A 328 -17.14 4.74 -4.20
C GLY A 328 -18.53 5.40 -4.21
N ILE A 329 -19.24 5.43 -3.09
CA ILE A 329 -20.62 5.93 -3.01
C ILE A 329 -20.70 7.45 -3.28
N PRO A 330 -19.95 8.32 -2.60
CA PRO A 330 -20.02 9.76 -2.86
C PRO A 330 -19.68 10.14 -4.31
N PRO A 331 -18.63 9.63 -4.96
CA PRO A 331 -18.37 9.94 -6.36
C PRO A 331 -19.41 9.35 -7.31
N LEU A 332 -20.10 8.25 -6.97
CA LEU A 332 -21.23 7.75 -7.76
C LEU A 332 -22.43 8.70 -7.69
N ILE A 333 -22.77 9.22 -6.51
CA ILE A 333 -23.81 10.26 -6.36
C ILE A 333 -23.45 11.50 -7.17
N ASN A 334 -22.17 11.91 -7.13
CA ASN A 334 -21.69 13.02 -7.95
C ASN A 334 -21.83 12.74 -9.45
N ALA A 335 -21.56 11.51 -9.89
CA ALA A 335 -21.70 11.12 -11.28
C ALA A 335 -23.18 11.18 -11.77
N VAL A 336 -24.11 10.72 -10.93
CA VAL A 336 -25.55 10.83 -11.20
C VAL A 336 -25.98 12.31 -11.26
N TYR A 337 -25.59 13.09 -10.26
CA TYR A 337 -25.95 14.51 -10.17
C TYR A 337 -25.48 15.35 -11.36
N ASN A 338 -24.31 15.02 -11.93
CA ASN A 338 -23.71 15.75 -13.06
C ASN A 338 -23.93 15.07 -14.42
N ASP A 339 -24.81 14.07 -14.52
CA ASP A 339 -25.11 13.31 -15.76
C ASP A 339 -23.84 12.80 -16.47
N HIS A 340 -22.91 12.24 -15.69
CA HIS A 340 -21.71 11.63 -16.25
C HIS A 340 -22.03 10.33 -17.01
N LYS A 341 -21.35 10.06 -18.11
CA LYS A 341 -21.64 8.94 -19.02
C LYS A 341 -20.48 7.96 -19.08
N PHE A 342 -20.52 6.91 -18.26
CA PHE A 342 -19.51 5.86 -18.24
C PHE A 342 -20.09 4.57 -17.65
N VAL A 343 -19.37 3.47 -17.80
CA VAL A 343 -19.71 2.19 -17.18
C VAL A 343 -18.86 2.01 -15.92
N LEU A 344 -19.53 1.83 -14.76
CA LEU A 344 -18.87 1.42 -13.54
C LEU A 344 -19.02 -0.08 -13.37
N VAL A 345 -17.90 -0.80 -13.23
CA VAL A 345 -17.88 -2.23 -12.92
C VAL A 345 -17.42 -2.40 -11.47
N ILE A 346 -18.32 -2.81 -10.59
CA ILE A 346 -18.02 -3.17 -9.21
C ILE A 346 -17.59 -4.62 -9.18
N LEU A 347 -16.35 -4.87 -8.77
CA LEU A 347 -15.75 -6.20 -8.72
C LEU A 347 -15.98 -6.79 -7.32
N ASP A 348 -17.12 -7.47 -7.16
CA ASP A 348 -17.51 -8.06 -5.88
C ASP A 348 -16.95 -9.48 -5.75
N ASN A 349 -15.85 -9.60 -5.02
CA ASN A 349 -15.22 -10.88 -4.68
C ASN A 349 -15.44 -11.31 -3.22
N ARG A 350 -16.36 -10.65 -2.53
CA ARG A 350 -16.74 -10.92 -1.14
C ARG A 350 -15.60 -10.86 -0.13
N THR A 351 -14.52 -10.10 -0.41
CA THR A 351 -13.39 -9.98 0.53
C THR A 351 -12.43 -8.87 0.13
N THR A 352 -11.78 -8.25 1.11
CA THR A 352 -10.64 -7.34 0.88
C THR A 352 -9.36 -8.18 0.73
N ALA A 353 -9.21 -8.81 -0.45
CA ALA A 353 -8.25 -9.89 -0.65
C ALA A 353 -6.78 -9.45 -0.60
N MET A 354 -6.43 -8.30 -1.19
CA MET A 354 -5.04 -7.85 -1.36
C MET A 354 -4.28 -7.71 -0.04
N THR A 355 -4.95 -7.27 1.02
CA THR A 355 -4.36 -7.01 2.33
C THR A 355 -4.52 -8.15 3.34
N GLY A 356 -5.06 -9.29 2.93
CA GLY A 356 -5.13 -10.49 3.75
C GLY A 356 -6.53 -11.07 3.97
N HIS A 357 -7.46 -10.79 3.06
CA HIS A 357 -8.83 -11.31 3.10
C HIS A 357 -9.66 -10.80 4.28
N GLN A 358 -9.56 -9.51 4.58
CA GLN A 358 -10.43 -8.89 5.58
C GLN A 358 -11.89 -8.87 5.11
N PRO A 359 -12.84 -9.01 6.03
CA PRO A 359 -14.26 -8.83 5.71
C PRO A 359 -14.57 -7.36 5.38
N ASN A 360 -15.65 -7.14 4.65
CA ASN A 360 -16.20 -5.82 4.35
C ASN A 360 -17.72 -5.84 4.60
N PRO A 361 -18.43 -4.70 4.53
CA PRO A 361 -19.86 -4.65 4.86
C PRO A 361 -20.76 -5.59 4.04
N GLY A 362 -20.34 -5.98 2.84
CA GLY A 362 -21.09 -6.91 1.98
C GLY A 362 -21.00 -8.39 2.41
N VAL A 363 -20.11 -8.73 3.36
CA VAL A 363 -19.78 -10.15 3.66
C VAL A 363 -20.69 -10.76 4.74
N GLY A 364 -21.31 -9.94 5.61
CA GLY A 364 -22.18 -10.42 6.69
C GLY A 364 -21.41 -10.98 7.90
N ARG A 365 -20.15 -10.64 8.05
CA ARG A 365 -19.32 -10.98 9.23
C ARG A 365 -18.26 -9.90 9.47
N GLU A 366 -17.88 -9.69 10.71
CA GLU A 366 -16.76 -8.83 11.08
C GLU A 366 -15.43 -9.60 11.21
N HIS A 367 -14.34 -8.85 11.51
CA HIS A 367 -13.01 -9.40 11.72
C HIS A 367 -13.02 -10.31 12.91
N GLY A 368 -13.24 -11.07 13.42
CA GLY A 368 -13.39 -11.99 14.56
C GLY A 368 -14.35 -13.13 14.26
N GLY A 369 -15.00 -13.07 13.10
CA GLY A 369 -15.95 -14.09 12.64
C GLY A 369 -17.35 -13.95 13.23
N VAL A 370 -17.64 -12.86 13.96
CA VAL A 370 -18.98 -12.59 14.47
C VAL A 370 -19.90 -12.22 13.30
N GLU A 371 -21.07 -12.83 13.25
CA GLU A 371 -22.07 -12.52 12.24
C GLU A 371 -22.61 -11.10 12.39
N THR A 372 -22.75 -10.42 11.26
CA THR A 372 -23.29 -9.06 11.16
C THR A 372 -24.26 -8.99 9.98
N PRO A 373 -25.14 -7.99 9.92
CA PRO A 373 -25.96 -7.78 8.73
C PRO A 373 -25.09 -7.58 7.49
N SER A 374 -25.40 -8.30 6.40
CA SER A 374 -24.79 -8.06 5.10
C SER A 374 -25.51 -6.92 4.39
N ILE A 375 -24.73 -6.00 3.83
CA ILE A 375 -25.24 -4.85 3.09
C ILE A 375 -25.13 -5.17 1.59
N PRO A 376 -26.23 -5.32 0.84
CA PRO A 376 -26.19 -5.64 -0.58
C PRO A 376 -25.82 -4.42 -1.41
N LEU A 377 -25.00 -4.61 -2.47
CA LEU A 377 -24.49 -3.54 -3.33
C LEU A 377 -25.58 -2.94 -4.24
N GLU A 378 -26.38 -3.78 -4.89
CA GLU A 378 -27.36 -3.31 -5.87
C GLU A 378 -28.37 -2.31 -5.30
N PRO A 379 -29.02 -2.55 -4.14
CA PRO A 379 -29.91 -1.56 -3.52
C PRO A 379 -29.23 -0.22 -3.24
N ILE A 380 -27.92 -0.22 -2.82
CA ILE A 380 -27.18 1.01 -2.59
C ILE A 380 -26.95 1.76 -3.90
N VAL A 381 -26.52 1.06 -4.95
CA VAL A 381 -26.29 1.66 -6.25
C VAL A 381 -27.55 2.31 -6.80
N ARG A 382 -28.69 1.62 -6.68
CA ARG A 382 -29.99 2.15 -7.07
C ARG A 382 -30.43 3.34 -6.20
N ALA A 383 -30.17 3.27 -4.90
CA ALA A 383 -30.46 4.39 -4.00
C ALA A 383 -29.60 5.65 -4.29
N CYS A 384 -28.42 5.48 -4.92
CA CYS A 384 -27.64 6.61 -5.45
C CYS A 384 -28.27 7.25 -6.69
N GLY A 385 -29.34 6.68 -7.26
CA GLY A 385 -30.05 7.21 -8.42
C GLY A 385 -29.63 6.59 -9.77
N VAL A 386 -28.86 5.50 -9.77
CA VAL A 386 -28.50 4.79 -11.01
C VAL A 386 -29.65 3.92 -11.46
N GLU A 387 -30.14 4.14 -12.68
CA GLU A 387 -31.25 3.38 -13.27
C GLU A 387 -30.76 2.06 -13.90
N ASN A 388 -29.66 2.14 -14.67
CA ASN A 388 -29.11 0.99 -15.38
C ASN A 388 -28.11 0.21 -14.50
N VAL A 389 -28.63 -0.77 -13.74
CA VAL A 389 -27.84 -1.62 -12.85
C VAL A 389 -28.06 -3.08 -13.18
N ARG A 390 -26.98 -3.85 -13.36
CA ARG A 390 -27.04 -5.28 -13.65
C ARG A 390 -26.01 -6.06 -12.85
N THR A 391 -26.43 -7.13 -12.19
CA THR A 391 -25.56 -8.09 -11.49
C THR A 391 -25.30 -9.29 -12.39
N VAL A 392 -24.02 -9.70 -12.51
CA VAL A 392 -23.59 -10.83 -13.36
C VAL A 392 -22.55 -11.68 -12.63
N ASP A 393 -22.50 -12.96 -12.93
CA ASP A 393 -21.41 -13.84 -12.53
C ASP A 393 -20.30 -13.77 -13.61
N PRO A 394 -19.09 -13.26 -13.31
CA PRO A 394 -18.01 -13.17 -14.30
C PRO A 394 -17.52 -14.55 -14.79
N TYR A 395 -17.88 -15.64 -14.14
CA TYR A 395 -17.59 -16.97 -14.66
C TYR A 395 -18.50 -17.38 -15.82
N ASP A 396 -19.60 -16.68 -16.04
CA ASP A 396 -20.36 -16.69 -17.29
C ASP A 396 -19.86 -15.54 -18.19
N LEU A 397 -18.89 -15.88 -19.07
CA LEU A 397 -18.25 -14.89 -19.94
C LEU A 397 -19.20 -14.30 -20.98
N GLU A 398 -20.20 -15.04 -21.44
CA GLU A 398 -21.14 -14.59 -22.44
C GLU A 398 -22.05 -13.52 -21.86
N THR A 399 -22.77 -13.86 -20.79
CA THR A 399 -23.66 -12.94 -20.07
C THR A 399 -22.91 -11.68 -19.60
N THR A 400 -21.69 -11.85 -19.07
CA THR A 400 -20.88 -10.71 -18.61
C THR A 400 -20.45 -9.80 -19.77
N THR A 401 -20.06 -10.39 -20.91
CA THR A 401 -19.67 -9.62 -22.10
C THR A 401 -20.86 -8.82 -22.65
N GLU A 402 -22.02 -9.44 -22.76
CA GLU A 402 -23.24 -8.79 -23.26
C GLU A 402 -23.67 -7.66 -22.32
N ALA A 403 -23.69 -7.89 -21.01
CA ALA A 403 -24.05 -6.86 -20.04
C ALA A 403 -23.14 -5.61 -20.12
N ILE A 404 -21.82 -5.81 -20.23
CA ILE A 404 -20.88 -4.69 -20.39
C ILE A 404 -21.06 -4.00 -21.75
N LYS A 405 -21.31 -4.76 -22.83
CA LYS A 405 -21.51 -4.23 -24.16
C LYS A 405 -22.77 -3.35 -24.20
N GLU A 406 -23.89 -3.83 -23.69
CA GLU A 406 -25.15 -3.08 -23.61
C GLU A 406 -24.99 -1.82 -22.77
N ALA A 407 -24.25 -1.90 -21.64
CA ALA A 407 -23.94 -0.74 -20.81
C ALA A 407 -23.11 0.31 -21.54
N VAL A 408 -22.12 -0.09 -22.32
CA VAL A 408 -21.30 0.83 -23.15
C VAL A 408 -22.14 1.44 -24.28
N GLU A 409 -22.99 0.64 -24.92
CA GLU A 409 -23.84 1.09 -26.04
C GLU A 409 -24.99 1.99 -25.57
N SER A 410 -25.40 1.93 -24.30
CA SER A 410 -26.47 2.79 -23.76
C SER A 410 -26.11 4.27 -23.74
N GLY A 411 -24.83 4.62 -23.73
CA GLY A 411 -24.36 6.01 -23.66
C GLY A 411 -24.78 6.76 -22.39
N SER A 412 -25.15 6.04 -21.33
CA SER A 412 -25.57 6.58 -20.03
C SER A 412 -24.73 6.01 -18.90
N LEU A 413 -24.84 6.59 -17.69
CA LEU A 413 -24.25 6.00 -16.51
C LEU A 413 -24.87 4.61 -16.26
N SER A 414 -24.04 3.59 -16.29
CA SER A 414 -24.44 2.21 -16.09
C SER A 414 -23.53 1.54 -15.04
N VAL A 415 -24.10 0.69 -14.19
CA VAL A 415 -23.35 -0.05 -13.19
C VAL A 415 -23.50 -1.55 -13.41
N ILE A 416 -22.37 -2.25 -13.56
CA ILE A 416 -22.31 -3.72 -13.60
C ILE A 416 -21.69 -4.19 -12.29
N ILE A 417 -22.39 -5.06 -11.57
CA ILE A 417 -21.87 -5.73 -10.38
C ILE A 417 -21.41 -7.12 -10.80
N ALA A 418 -20.10 -7.31 -10.91
CA ALA A 418 -19.48 -8.59 -11.25
C ALA A 418 -19.21 -9.36 -9.96
N GLU A 419 -20.17 -10.21 -9.58
CA GLU A 419 -20.21 -10.90 -8.30
C GLU A 419 -19.75 -12.34 -8.43
N HIS A 420 -18.64 -12.68 -7.81
CA HIS A 420 -18.19 -14.06 -7.62
C HIS A 420 -17.15 -14.13 -6.48
N PRO A 421 -17.31 -15.04 -5.49
CA PRO A 421 -16.40 -15.15 -4.36
C PRO A 421 -14.94 -15.37 -4.77
N CYS A 422 -14.01 -14.83 -3.98
CA CYS A 422 -12.58 -15.05 -4.21
C CYS A 422 -12.20 -16.52 -3.98
N PRO A 423 -11.67 -17.24 -4.99
CA PRO A 423 -11.38 -18.66 -4.85
C PRO A 423 -10.29 -18.98 -3.84
N LEU A 424 -9.38 -18.03 -3.54
CA LEU A 424 -8.40 -18.21 -2.48
C LEU A 424 -9.04 -18.10 -1.09
N ALA A 425 -10.07 -17.25 -0.93
CA ALA A 425 -10.82 -17.16 0.30
C ALA A 425 -11.64 -18.45 0.51
N GLU A 426 -12.34 -18.91 -0.52
CA GLU A 426 -13.09 -20.17 -0.47
C GLU A 426 -12.21 -21.39 -0.18
N ARG A 427 -11.01 -21.43 -0.77
CA ARG A 427 -10.02 -22.47 -0.48
C ARG A 427 -9.58 -22.46 0.99
N LYS A 428 -9.32 -21.26 1.54
CA LYS A 428 -8.94 -21.08 2.94
C LYS A 428 -10.06 -21.53 3.90
N GLU A 429 -11.31 -21.32 3.50
CA GLU A 429 -12.50 -21.71 4.24
C GLU A 429 -12.94 -23.19 4.00
N GLY A 430 -12.23 -23.91 3.14
CA GLY A 430 -12.57 -25.30 2.79
C GLY A 430 -13.85 -25.44 1.93
N LYS A 431 -14.33 -24.35 1.36
CA LYS A 431 -15.58 -24.30 0.54
C LYS A 431 -15.34 -24.60 -0.94
N LEU A 432 -14.09 -24.42 -1.42
CA LEU A 432 -13.77 -24.59 -2.83
C LEU A 432 -13.89 -26.06 -3.24
N LYS A 433 -14.87 -26.37 -4.08
CA LYS A 433 -14.98 -27.68 -4.73
C LYS A 433 -14.02 -27.73 -5.91
N ARG A 434 -12.98 -28.56 -5.82
CA ARG A 434 -11.98 -28.72 -6.89
C ARG A 434 -12.48 -29.69 -7.95
N SER A 435 -12.64 -29.19 -9.16
CA SER A 435 -12.53 -29.97 -10.40
C SER A 435 -11.27 -29.48 -11.12
N THR A 436 -10.69 -30.32 -11.97
CA THR A 436 -9.53 -29.90 -12.79
C THR A 436 -9.92 -29.98 -14.26
N TYR A 437 -9.37 -29.06 -15.04
CA TYR A 437 -9.56 -29.06 -16.48
C TYR A 437 -8.34 -29.67 -17.17
N GLY A 438 -8.57 -30.27 -18.31
CA GLY A 438 -7.54 -30.85 -19.17
C GLY A 438 -7.67 -30.33 -20.60
N ILE A 439 -6.66 -30.62 -21.41
CA ILE A 439 -6.63 -30.26 -22.84
C ILE A 439 -6.71 -31.56 -23.67
N ASP A 440 -7.71 -31.64 -24.50
CA ASP A 440 -7.82 -32.63 -25.55
C ASP A 440 -6.84 -32.26 -26.65
N ARG A 441 -5.80 -33.13 -26.84
CA ARG A 441 -4.73 -32.88 -27.77
C ARG A 441 -5.15 -33.02 -29.23
N ASP A 442 -6.18 -33.80 -29.49
CA ASP A 442 -6.67 -34.06 -30.87
C ASP A 442 -7.52 -32.86 -31.34
N ARG A 443 -8.24 -32.21 -30.42
CA ARG A 443 -9.04 -31.01 -30.70
C ARG A 443 -8.22 -29.72 -30.64
N CYS A 444 -7.10 -29.70 -29.91
CA CYS A 444 -6.29 -28.51 -29.69
C CYS A 444 -5.47 -28.13 -30.96
N VAL A 445 -5.90 -27.06 -31.59
CA VAL A 445 -5.19 -26.52 -32.80
C VAL A 445 -3.99 -25.60 -32.45
N ARG A 446 -3.60 -25.51 -31.19
CA ARG A 446 -2.45 -24.72 -30.71
C ARG A 446 -2.55 -23.23 -31.06
N CYS A 447 -3.75 -22.65 -31.05
CA CYS A 447 -3.98 -21.22 -31.29
C CYS A 447 -3.49 -20.33 -30.13
N TYR A 448 -3.20 -20.92 -29.00
CA TYR A 448 -2.71 -20.26 -27.76
C TYR A 448 -3.62 -19.17 -27.19
N THR A 449 -4.88 -19.07 -27.59
CA THR A 449 -5.84 -18.08 -27.08
C THR A 449 -5.97 -18.14 -25.56
N CYS A 450 -6.03 -19.34 -24.99
CA CYS A 450 -6.07 -19.57 -23.54
C CYS A 450 -4.81 -19.08 -22.79
N VAL A 451 -3.65 -19.05 -23.48
CA VAL A 451 -2.38 -18.55 -22.94
C VAL A 451 -2.25 -17.05 -23.16
N SER A 452 -2.45 -16.57 -24.40
CA SER A 452 -2.12 -15.20 -24.80
C SER A 452 -3.21 -14.17 -24.49
N ARG A 453 -4.49 -14.59 -24.41
CA ARG A 453 -5.61 -13.66 -24.13
C ARG A 453 -6.18 -13.80 -22.72
N LEU A 454 -6.34 -15.02 -22.21
CA LEU A 454 -6.80 -15.25 -20.85
C LEU A 454 -5.62 -15.19 -19.85
N SER A 455 -4.45 -15.74 -20.21
CA SER A 455 -3.23 -15.74 -19.40
C SER A 455 -3.44 -16.24 -17.96
N CYS A 456 -4.22 -17.31 -17.80
CA CYS A 456 -4.37 -17.94 -16.50
C CYS A 456 -3.02 -18.56 -16.05
N PRO A 457 -2.51 -18.28 -14.83
CA PRO A 457 -1.22 -18.82 -14.40
C PRO A 457 -1.17 -20.34 -14.27
N ALA A 458 -2.33 -21.01 -14.24
CA ALA A 458 -2.41 -22.48 -14.33
C ALA A 458 -2.23 -23.01 -15.77
N ILE A 459 -2.17 -22.13 -16.79
CA ILE A 459 -2.04 -22.53 -18.18
C ILE A 459 -0.70 -22.04 -18.74
N SER A 460 0.10 -22.95 -19.23
CA SER A 460 1.42 -22.65 -19.78
C SER A 460 1.64 -23.26 -21.15
N LYS A 461 2.58 -22.68 -21.90
CA LYS A 461 3.09 -23.25 -23.13
C LYS A 461 4.30 -24.11 -22.79
N ASP A 462 4.32 -25.35 -23.26
CA ASP A 462 5.43 -26.29 -23.14
C ASP A 462 5.85 -26.76 -24.54
N GLY A 463 6.91 -26.20 -25.06
CA GLY A 463 7.30 -26.37 -26.48
C GLY A 463 6.18 -25.84 -27.40
N LYS A 464 5.58 -26.75 -28.19
CA LYS A 464 4.42 -26.43 -29.04
C LYS A 464 3.07 -26.73 -28.38
N ASP A 465 3.06 -27.43 -27.27
CA ASP A 465 1.83 -27.83 -26.58
C ASP A 465 1.40 -26.85 -25.52
N VAL A 466 0.11 -26.90 -25.16
CA VAL A 466 -0.46 -26.17 -24.04
C VAL A 466 -0.72 -27.16 -22.89
N ARG A 467 -0.38 -26.78 -21.68
CA ARG A 467 -0.60 -27.58 -20.48
C ARG A 467 -1.40 -26.81 -19.43
N ILE A 468 -2.20 -27.53 -18.67
CA ILE A 468 -2.85 -27.02 -17.48
C ILE A 468 -2.20 -27.69 -16.27
N ASP A 469 -1.65 -26.86 -15.37
CA ASP A 469 -1.13 -27.33 -14.09
C ASP A 469 -2.31 -27.63 -13.15
N VAL A 470 -2.53 -28.92 -12.89
CA VAL A 470 -3.61 -29.40 -12.05
C VAL A 470 -3.46 -28.99 -10.57
N THR A 471 -2.25 -28.63 -10.13
CA THR A 471 -2.02 -28.16 -8.76
C THR A 471 -2.46 -26.72 -8.56
N MET A 472 -2.40 -25.92 -9.60
CA MET A 472 -2.83 -24.52 -9.64
C MET A 472 -4.28 -24.37 -10.11
N CYS A 473 -4.77 -25.27 -10.97
CA CYS A 473 -6.14 -25.20 -11.50
C CYS A 473 -7.18 -25.37 -10.39
N ILE A 474 -8.17 -24.47 -10.38
CA ILE A 474 -9.28 -24.49 -9.40
C ILE A 474 -10.60 -24.99 -9.99
N GLY A 475 -10.64 -25.25 -11.31
CA GLY A 475 -11.83 -25.77 -11.96
C GLY A 475 -12.92 -24.75 -12.33
N CYS A 476 -12.56 -23.47 -12.49
CA CYS A 476 -13.53 -22.39 -12.77
C CYS A 476 -14.16 -22.44 -14.17
N GLY A 477 -13.64 -23.21 -15.12
CA GLY A 477 -14.22 -23.36 -16.47
C GLY A 477 -14.03 -22.20 -17.43
N ILE A 478 -13.47 -21.06 -17.02
CA ILE A 478 -13.30 -19.85 -17.86
C ILE A 478 -12.48 -20.17 -19.13
N CYS A 479 -11.43 -20.98 -19.00
CA CYS A 479 -10.58 -21.34 -20.13
C CYS A 479 -11.29 -22.20 -21.18
N ALA A 480 -12.28 -22.99 -20.79
CA ALA A 480 -13.12 -23.76 -21.70
C ALA A 480 -13.96 -22.82 -22.58
N GLN A 481 -14.58 -21.80 -21.99
CA GLN A 481 -15.38 -20.80 -22.74
C GLN A 481 -14.53 -19.92 -23.67
N VAL A 482 -13.25 -19.79 -23.39
CA VAL A 482 -12.29 -19.03 -24.25
C VAL A 482 -11.78 -19.87 -25.40
N CYS A 483 -11.87 -21.20 -25.33
CA CYS A 483 -11.31 -22.10 -26.33
C CYS A 483 -12.19 -22.15 -27.60
N PRO A 484 -11.72 -21.66 -28.77
CA PRO A 484 -12.55 -21.62 -29.98
C PRO A 484 -12.79 -23.01 -30.61
N LYS A 485 -12.19 -24.08 -30.05
CA LYS A 485 -12.27 -25.46 -30.54
C LYS A 485 -12.79 -26.43 -29.50
N ASP A 486 -13.31 -25.94 -28.38
CA ASP A 486 -13.80 -26.73 -27.24
C ASP A 486 -12.81 -27.85 -26.85
N ALA A 487 -11.53 -27.53 -26.92
CA ALA A 487 -10.45 -28.48 -26.62
C ALA A 487 -10.11 -28.51 -25.11
N ILE A 488 -10.80 -27.72 -24.27
CA ILE A 488 -10.58 -27.67 -22.83
C ILE A 488 -11.84 -28.11 -22.12
N GLY A 489 -11.74 -29.16 -21.31
CA GLY A 489 -12.87 -29.76 -20.61
C GLY A 489 -12.49 -30.26 -19.22
N VAL A 490 -13.49 -30.67 -18.44
CA VAL A 490 -13.28 -31.28 -17.12
C VAL A 490 -12.46 -32.57 -17.32
N ARG A 491 -11.44 -32.72 -16.49
CA ARG A 491 -10.63 -33.93 -16.46
C ARG A 491 -11.30 -34.93 -15.52
N GLU A 492 -11.64 -36.08 -16.07
CA GLU A 492 -12.13 -37.23 -15.31
C GLU A 492 -11.07 -37.82 -14.36
#